data_9ac1b51b3b9cfa4a1fa75f2535f65c6a
#
_entry.id   9ac1b51b3b9cfa4a1fa75f2535f65c6a
#
_cell.length_a   1.000
_cell.length_b   1.000
_cell.length_c   1.000
_cell.angle_alpha   90.00
_cell.angle_beta   90.00
_cell.angle_gamma   90.00
#
_symmetry.space_group_name_H-M   'P 1'
#
loop_
_entity.id
_entity.type
_entity.pdbx_description
1 polymer ?
#
loop_
_entity_poly.entity_id
_entity_poly.type
_entity_poly.pdbx_seq_one_letter_code
_entity_poly.pdbx_strand_id
1 'polypeptide(L)'
;MIHARLIVDELRRQRVTDVLGVPDNASKALLDLLATEPAIRLLTVTREGEAFAIASGLWVGGRTPVVLIQNTGLLEAGDALRGTAMRMRVPLVCLVTVRGHARMAARGLRPSAESVNAELLSQPDLDSVAVLTEPTLRAWGVPWEVVSTDADVPRLGAAFRRGQEGERPVAVLITSDTVA
;
A
#
# COMPACT_ATOMS: atom_id res chain seq x y z
N MET A 1 -13.14 10.29 3.05
CA MET A 1 -12.02 10.43 4.00
C MET A 1 -12.04 9.24 4.94
N ILE A 2 -10.90 8.83 5.46
CA ILE A 2 -10.74 7.69 6.35
C ILE A 2 -10.09 8.17 7.64
N HIS A 3 -10.66 7.87 8.80
CA HIS A 3 -10.05 8.22 10.07
C HIS A 3 -8.81 7.34 10.31
N ALA A 4 -7.66 7.98 10.40
CA ALA A 4 -6.37 7.31 10.59
C ALA A 4 -6.34 6.43 11.86
N ARG A 5 -7.08 6.83 12.91
CA ARG A 5 -7.22 6.06 14.14
C ARG A 5 -7.76 4.66 13.88
N LEU A 6 -8.75 4.51 13.00
CA LEU A 6 -9.33 3.20 12.69
C LEU A 6 -8.31 2.27 12.02
N ILE A 7 -7.46 2.84 11.14
CA ILE A 7 -6.37 2.08 10.52
C ILE A 7 -5.36 1.62 11.59
N VAL A 8 -4.91 2.54 12.48
CA VAL A 8 -3.98 2.19 13.56
C VAL A 8 -4.56 1.11 14.48
N ASP A 9 -5.83 1.23 14.85
CA ASP A 9 -6.51 0.24 15.69
C ASP A 9 -6.59 -1.14 15.01
N GLU A 10 -6.79 -1.17 13.68
CA GLU A 10 -6.76 -2.42 12.93
C GLU A 10 -5.34 -3.00 12.86
N LEU A 11 -4.31 -2.18 12.62
CA LEU A 11 -2.91 -2.62 12.64
C LEU A 11 -2.53 -3.22 14.01
N ARG A 12 -3.00 -2.63 15.11
CA ARG A 12 -2.83 -3.20 16.48
C ARG A 12 -3.52 -4.54 16.63
N ARG A 13 -4.76 -4.68 16.13
CA ARG A 13 -5.49 -5.98 16.15
C ARG A 13 -4.73 -7.06 15.39
N GLN A 14 -4.07 -6.69 14.28
CA GLN A 14 -3.24 -7.59 13.50
C GLN A 14 -1.83 -7.80 14.09
N ARG A 15 -1.55 -7.24 15.29
CA ARG A 15 -0.26 -7.33 15.98
C ARG A 15 0.91 -6.82 15.16
N VAL A 16 0.68 -5.79 14.36
CA VAL A 16 1.74 -5.12 13.61
C VAL A 16 2.76 -4.54 14.58
N THR A 17 4.02 -4.80 14.30
CA THR A 17 5.14 -4.35 15.13
C THR A 17 5.92 -3.20 14.53
N ASP A 18 5.90 -3.10 13.21
CA ASP A 18 6.65 -2.10 12.46
C ASP A 18 5.85 -1.61 11.25
N VAL A 19 5.86 -0.31 11.02
CA VAL A 19 5.42 0.31 9.77
C VAL A 19 6.61 0.98 9.11
N LEU A 20 6.87 0.65 7.85
CA LEU A 20 8.00 1.16 7.08
C LEU A 20 7.50 1.89 5.84
N GLY A 21 8.05 3.05 5.53
CA GLY A 21 7.68 3.73 4.30
C GLY A 21 8.36 5.06 4.07
N VAL A 22 8.01 5.66 2.94
CA VAL A 22 8.39 7.02 2.58
C VAL A 22 7.20 7.92 2.89
N PRO A 23 7.39 9.00 3.67
CA PRO A 23 6.28 9.90 4.02
C PRO A 23 5.66 10.58 2.79
N ASP A 24 4.33 10.62 2.75
CA ASP A 24 3.57 11.34 1.74
C ASP A 24 2.42 12.14 2.35
N ASN A 25 1.86 13.08 1.60
CA ASN A 25 0.81 13.99 2.10
C ASN A 25 -0.51 13.28 2.37
N ALA A 26 -0.86 12.24 1.60
CA ALA A 26 -2.13 11.52 1.75
C ALA A 26 -2.15 10.65 3.01
N SER A 27 -0.98 10.17 3.44
CA SER A 27 -0.81 9.38 4.66
C SER A 27 -0.43 10.21 5.89
N LYS A 28 -0.36 11.56 5.78
CA LYS A 28 0.16 12.42 6.87
C LYS A 28 -0.53 12.16 8.21
N ALA A 29 -1.85 12.16 8.28
CA ALA A 29 -2.56 11.94 9.54
C ALA A 29 -2.27 10.55 10.14
N LEU A 30 -2.10 9.53 9.30
CA LEU A 30 -1.72 8.19 9.72
C LEU A 30 -0.28 8.15 10.25
N LEU A 31 0.65 8.82 9.58
CA LEU A 31 2.05 8.92 10.02
C LEU A 31 2.18 9.67 11.35
N ASP A 32 1.45 10.79 11.53
CA ASP A 32 1.45 11.56 12.77
C ASP A 32 0.97 10.70 13.96
N LEU A 33 -0.06 9.86 13.76
CA LEU A 33 -0.52 8.92 14.80
C LEU A 33 0.50 7.81 15.05
N LEU A 34 1.06 7.21 14.02
CA LEU A 34 2.07 6.15 14.14
C LEU A 34 3.34 6.64 14.85
N ALA A 35 3.73 7.90 14.65
CA ALA A 35 4.89 8.49 15.31
C ALA A 35 4.76 8.53 16.84
N THR A 36 3.54 8.51 17.36
CA THR A 36 3.24 8.53 18.80
C THR A 36 2.68 7.20 19.32
N GLU A 37 2.56 6.19 18.46
CA GLU A 37 2.00 4.88 18.84
C GLU A 37 3.08 3.99 19.46
N PRO A 38 3.02 3.70 20.77
CA PRO A 38 4.10 2.98 21.44
C PRO A 38 4.21 1.50 21.07
N ALA A 39 3.12 0.91 20.54
CA ALA A 39 3.08 -0.50 20.20
C ALA A 39 3.62 -0.79 18.79
N ILE A 40 3.75 0.23 17.94
CA ILE A 40 4.15 0.10 16.52
C ILE A 40 5.33 1.02 16.26
N ARG A 41 6.46 0.46 15.87
CA ARG A 41 7.61 1.26 15.49
C ARG A 41 7.43 1.80 14.06
N LEU A 42 7.52 3.11 13.90
CA LEU A 42 7.57 3.76 12.59
C LEU A 42 9.03 3.88 12.12
N LEU A 43 9.32 3.36 10.94
CA LEU A 43 10.62 3.43 10.28
C LEU A 43 10.50 4.18 8.96
N THR A 44 11.04 5.39 8.91
CA THR A 44 11.14 6.15 7.66
C THR A 44 12.35 5.69 6.87
N VAL A 45 12.16 5.41 5.59
CA VAL A 45 13.20 5.02 4.64
C VAL A 45 13.32 6.09 3.54
N THR A 46 14.40 6.04 2.76
CA THR A 46 14.67 7.01 1.70
C THR A 46 14.12 6.58 0.34
N ARG A 47 13.90 5.29 0.16
CA ARG A 47 13.35 4.69 -1.07
C ARG A 47 12.36 3.58 -0.74
N GLU A 48 11.32 3.45 -1.53
CA GLU A 48 10.27 2.47 -1.30
C GLU A 48 10.77 1.03 -1.43
N GLY A 49 11.71 0.78 -2.33
CA GLY A 49 12.38 -0.53 -2.43
C GLY A 49 13.08 -0.95 -1.14
N GLU A 50 13.67 -0.01 -0.38
CA GLU A 50 14.25 -0.30 0.94
C GLU A 50 13.20 -0.79 1.94
N ALA A 51 11.98 -0.21 1.91
CA ALA A 51 10.91 -0.62 2.80
C ALA A 51 10.57 -2.11 2.62
N PHE A 52 10.48 -2.58 1.38
CA PHE A 52 10.20 -4.00 1.11
C PHE A 52 11.34 -4.93 1.55
N ALA A 53 12.59 -4.53 1.31
CA ALA A 53 13.76 -5.33 1.70
C ALA A 53 13.87 -5.43 3.23
N ILE A 54 13.77 -4.30 3.94
CA ILE A 54 13.83 -4.25 5.41
C ILE A 54 12.64 -4.99 6.04
N ALA A 55 11.42 -4.77 5.53
CA ALA A 55 10.22 -5.47 6.01
C ALA A 55 10.36 -6.99 5.86
N SER A 56 10.89 -7.47 4.73
CA SER A 56 11.15 -8.90 4.54
C SER A 56 12.14 -9.44 5.56
N GLY A 57 13.21 -8.69 5.86
CA GLY A 57 14.17 -9.07 6.90
C GLY A 57 13.57 -9.06 8.31
N LEU A 58 12.74 -8.08 8.64
CA LEU A 58 12.02 -8.01 9.93
C LEU A 58 11.07 -9.21 10.09
N TRP A 59 10.36 -9.60 9.03
CA TRP A 59 9.50 -10.78 9.06
C TRP A 59 10.28 -12.06 9.32
N VAL A 60 11.44 -12.24 8.66
CA VAL A 60 12.35 -13.38 8.96
C VAL A 60 12.78 -13.37 10.43
N GLY A 61 12.96 -12.19 11.01
CA GLY A 61 13.24 -11.99 12.44
C GLY A 61 12.04 -12.18 13.37
N GLY A 62 10.90 -12.67 12.88
CA GLY A 62 9.70 -12.95 13.69
C GLY A 62 8.83 -11.73 14.01
N ARG A 63 9.03 -10.61 13.29
CA ARG A 63 8.21 -9.41 13.44
C ARG A 63 7.04 -9.41 12.45
N THR A 64 6.08 -8.51 12.67
CA THR A 64 4.92 -8.32 11.79
C THR A 64 5.00 -6.92 11.14
N PRO A 65 5.81 -6.76 10.08
CA PRO A 65 5.95 -5.48 9.42
C PRO A 65 4.81 -5.19 8.44
N VAL A 66 4.57 -3.89 8.21
CA VAL A 66 3.70 -3.34 7.16
C VAL A 66 4.49 -2.29 6.38
N VAL A 67 4.32 -2.25 5.07
CA VAL A 67 4.84 -1.18 4.23
C VAL A 67 3.74 -0.13 4.00
N LEU A 68 4.06 1.16 4.15
CA LEU A 68 3.17 2.29 3.89
C LEU A 68 3.84 3.23 2.89
N ILE A 69 3.31 3.27 1.68
CA ILE A 69 3.88 4.03 0.55
C ILE A 69 2.79 4.62 -0.33
N GLN A 70 3.16 5.57 -1.18
CA GLN A 70 2.28 6.05 -2.24
C GLN A 70 2.33 5.12 -3.46
N ASN A 71 1.31 5.16 -4.32
CA ASN A 71 1.28 4.35 -5.55
C ASN A 71 2.46 4.63 -6.51
N THR A 72 3.03 5.84 -6.50
CA THR A 72 4.28 6.13 -7.22
C THR A 72 5.42 5.26 -6.71
N GLY A 73 5.54 5.16 -5.40
CA GLY A 73 6.55 4.32 -4.76
C GLY A 73 6.32 2.82 -4.94
N LEU A 74 5.06 2.40 -5.10
CA LEU A 74 4.77 1.01 -5.46
C LEU A 74 5.40 0.65 -6.82
N LEU A 75 5.32 1.53 -7.82
CA LEU A 75 5.93 1.30 -9.12
C LEU A 75 7.47 1.33 -9.04
N GLU A 76 8.05 2.26 -8.26
CA GLU A 76 9.49 2.32 -8.01
C GLU A 76 10.00 1.03 -7.34
N ALA A 77 9.27 0.53 -6.35
CA ALA A 77 9.67 -0.63 -5.55
C ALA A 77 9.47 -1.98 -6.23
N GLY A 78 9.01 -2.02 -7.48
CA GLY A 78 8.62 -3.26 -8.17
C GLY A 78 9.67 -4.37 -8.14
N ASP A 79 10.94 -4.03 -8.30
CA ASP A 79 12.02 -5.02 -8.24
C ASP A 79 12.22 -5.57 -6.82
N ALA A 80 12.22 -4.74 -5.80
CA ALA A 80 12.34 -5.17 -4.41
C ALA A 80 11.13 -6.00 -3.95
N LEU A 81 9.91 -5.59 -4.30
CA LEU A 81 8.70 -6.37 -4.05
C LEU A 81 8.81 -7.76 -4.67
N ARG A 82 9.16 -7.83 -5.96
CA ARG A 82 9.32 -9.09 -6.70
C ARG A 82 10.50 -9.91 -6.19
N GLY A 83 11.65 -9.27 -6.02
CA GLY A 83 12.94 -9.93 -5.74
C GLY A 83 13.10 -10.36 -4.28
N THR A 84 12.43 -9.70 -3.34
CA THR A 84 12.47 -10.05 -1.91
C THR A 84 11.14 -10.61 -1.44
N ALA A 85 10.12 -9.79 -1.22
CA ALA A 85 8.90 -10.21 -0.56
C ALA A 85 8.18 -11.37 -1.28
N MET A 86 8.05 -11.31 -2.61
CA MET A 86 7.40 -12.39 -3.36
C MET A 86 8.23 -13.66 -3.41
N ARG A 87 9.53 -13.56 -3.71
CA ARG A 87 10.41 -14.74 -3.80
C ARG A 87 10.63 -15.44 -2.47
N MET A 88 10.65 -14.67 -1.38
CA MET A 88 10.76 -15.20 -0.02
C MET A 88 9.41 -15.64 0.55
N ARG A 89 8.31 -15.46 -0.20
CA ARG A 89 6.95 -15.80 0.21
C ARG A 89 6.51 -15.09 1.50
N VAL A 90 6.93 -13.83 1.66
CA VAL A 90 6.59 -13.03 2.84
C VAL A 90 5.13 -12.59 2.77
N PRO A 91 4.28 -12.89 3.78
CA PRO A 91 2.89 -12.45 3.84
C PRO A 91 2.80 -10.96 4.24
N LEU A 92 3.41 -10.11 3.43
CA LEU A 92 3.57 -8.69 3.71
C LEU A 92 2.33 -7.91 3.28
N VAL A 93 1.72 -7.14 4.18
CA VAL A 93 0.69 -6.17 3.81
C VAL A 93 1.34 -4.84 3.44
N CYS A 94 0.98 -4.31 2.28
CA CYS A 94 1.43 -3.01 1.78
C CYS A 94 0.23 -2.06 1.70
N LEU A 95 0.21 -1.04 2.57
CA LEU A 95 -0.75 0.07 2.50
C LEU A 95 -0.27 1.04 1.43
N VAL A 96 -1.06 1.23 0.39
CA VAL A 96 -0.72 2.08 -0.76
C VAL A 96 -1.72 3.23 -0.85
N THR A 97 -1.27 4.46 -0.55
CA THR A 97 -2.08 5.65 -0.82
C THR A 97 -2.14 5.91 -2.32
N VAL A 98 -3.35 6.00 -2.88
CA VAL A 98 -3.55 6.09 -4.34
C VAL A 98 -3.78 7.52 -4.75
N ARG A 99 -2.70 8.24 -5.03
CA ARG A 99 -2.75 9.59 -5.61
C ARG A 99 -3.46 9.55 -6.97
N GLY A 100 -4.27 10.57 -7.24
CA GLY A 100 -4.95 10.73 -8.52
C GLY A 100 -6.22 9.87 -8.71
N HIS A 101 -6.50 8.94 -7.81
CA HIS A 101 -7.65 8.02 -7.93
C HIS A 101 -8.98 8.76 -8.13
N ALA A 102 -9.32 9.69 -7.23
CA ALA A 102 -10.59 10.44 -7.31
C ALA A 102 -10.70 11.26 -8.60
N ARG A 103 -9.59 11.88 -9.04
CA ARG A 103 -9.54 12.65 -10.29
C ARG A 103 -9.77 11.77 -11.53
N MET A 104 -9.16 10.61 -11.58
CA MET A 104 -9.33 9.68 -12.70
C MET A 104 -10.72 9.06 -12.69
N ALA A 105 -11.23 8.69 -11.53
CA ALA A 105 -12.60 8.18 -11.37
C ALA A 105 -13.66 9.20 -11.83
N ALA A 106 -13.50 10.48 -11.50
CA ALA A 106 -14.39 11.57 -11.95
C ALA A 106 -14.39 11.75 -13.49
N ARG A 107 -13.31 11.35 -14.17
CA ARG A 107 -13.19 11.34 -15.63
C ARG A 107 -13.73 10.05 -16.27
N GLY A 108 -14.30 9.13 -15.50
CA GLY A 108 -14.77 7.84 -16.00
C GLY A 108 -13.65 6.87 -16.39
N LEU A 109 -12.40 7.21 -16.08
CA LEU A 109 -11.25 6.35 -16.37
C LEU A 109 -11.14 5.29 -15.27
N ARG A 110 -11.60 4.09 -15.59
CA ARG A 110 -11.33 2.89 -14.80
C ARG A 110 -10.28 2.09 -15.54
N PRO A 111 -9.04 2.06 -15.04
CA PRO A 111 -7.96 1.38 -15.74
C PRO A 111 -8.21 -0.13 -15.76
N SER A 112 -8.27 -0.68 -16.96
CA SER A 112 -8.04 -2.10 -17.19
C SER A 112 -6.68 -2.27 -17.86
N ALA A 113 -6.01 -3.38 -17.64
CA ALA A 113 -4.72 -3.64 -18.29
C ALA A 113 -4.82 -3.57 -19.83
N GLU A 114 -5.99 -3.88 -20.38
CA GLU A 114 -6.25 -3.86 -21.83
C GLU A 114 -6.39 -2.44 -22.42
N SER A 115 -6.72 -1.45 -21.58
CA SER A 115 -6.90 -0.06 -22.02
C SER A 115 -5.66 0.81 -21.86
N VAL A 116 -4.61 0.31 -21.19
CA VAL A 116 -3.37 1.06 -20.97
C VAL A 116 -2.45 0.91 -22.18
N ASN A 117 -2.17 2.02 -22.85
CA ASN A 117 -1.28 2.09 -24.00
C ASN A 117 -0.48 3.40 -23.97
N ALA A 118 0.49 3.53 -24.89
CA ALA A 118 1.38 4.69 -24.95
C ALA A 118 0.61 6.00 -25.22
N GLU A 119 -0.43 5.98 -26.04
CA GLU A 119 -1.23 7.15 -26.37
C GLU A 119 -1.99 7.65 -25.13
N LEU A 120 -2.63 6.74 -24.38
CA LEU A 120 -3.29 7.08 -23.12
C LEU A 120 -2.30 7.68 -22.12
N LEU A 121 -1.15 7.02 -21.93
CA LEU A 121 -0.13 7.45 -20.95
C LEU A 121 0.56 8.77 -21.32
N SER A 122 0.48 9.21 -22.56
CA SER A 122 1.05 10.47 -23.06
C SER A 122 0.12 11.67 -22.85
N GLN A 123 -1.11 11.47 -22.40
CA GLN A 123 -2.06 12.56 -22.18
C GLN A 123 -1.62 13.44 -21.00
N PRO A 124 -1.49 14.78 -21.18
CA PRO A 124 -0.94 15.68 -20.16
C PRO A 124 -1.79 15.77 -18.90
N ASP A 125 -3.09 15.54 -19.00
CA ASP A 125 -4.04 15.60 -17.87
C ASP A 125 -4.24 14.25 -17.18
N LEU A 126 -3.58 13.20 -17.65
CA LEU A 126 -3.67 11.87 -17.08
C LEU A 126 -2.74 11.74 -15.87
N ASP A 127 -3.25 11.24 -14.76
CA ASP A 127 -2.38 10.72 -13.71
C ASP A 127 -2.01 9.27 -14.04
N SER A 128 -0.91 9.09 -14.74
CA SER A 128 -0.48 7.79 -15.24
C SER A 128 -0.28 6.76 -14.13
N VAL A 129 0.15 7.22 -12.95
CA VAL A 129 0.37 6.35 -11.79
C VAL A 129 -0.96 5.80 -11.26
N ALA A 130 -2.00 6.65 -11.18
CA ALA A 130 -3.33 6.19 -10.76
C ALA A 130 -3.89 5.14 -11.73
N VAL A 131 -3.66 5.33 -13.03
CA VAL A 131 -4.11 4.41 -14.08
C VAL A 131 -3.34 3.10 -14.07
N LEU A 132 -2.05 3.13 -13.75
CA LEU A 132 -1.17 1.95 -13.77
C LEU A 132 -1.24 1.10 -12.49
N THR A 133 -1.73 1.62 -11.37
CA THR A 133 -1.65 0.93 -10.07
C THR A 133 -2.26 -0.47 -10.10
N GLU A 134 -3.55 -0.60 -10.43
CA GLU A 134 -4.23 -1.90 -10.45
C GLU A 134 -3.74 -2.83 -11.57
N PRO A 135 -3.54 -2.34 -12.83
CA PRO A 135 -2.96 -3.17 -13.89
C PRO A 135 -1.59 -3.73 -13.53
N THR A 136 -0.75 -2.97 -12.84
CA THR A 136 0.57 -3.42 -12.39
C THR A 136 0.45 -4.50 -11.32
N LEU A 137 -0.37 -4.30 -10.29
CA LEU A 137 -0.62 -5.32 -9.27
C LEU A 137 -1.14 -6.61 -9.90
N ARG A 138 -2.04 -6.51 -10.87
CA ARG A 138 -2.57 -7.67 -11.62
C ARG A 138 -1.46 -8.39 -12.39
N ALA A 139 -0.64 -7.64 -13.12
CA ALA A 139 0.48 -8.20 -13.90
C ALA A 139 1.51 -8.90 -13.00
N TRP A 140 1.72 -8.38 -11.78
CA TRP A 140 2.61 -8.99 -10.81
C TRP A 140 1.97 -10.14 -10.01
N GLY A 141 0.67 -10.39 -10.16
CA GLY A 141 -0.05 -11.40 -9.38
C GLY A 141 -0.19 -11.05 -7.89
N VAL A 142 -0.08 -9.77 -7.55
CA VAL A 142 -0.28 -9.26 -6.18
C VAL A 142 -1.77 -8.99 -5.97
N PRO A 143 -2.44 -9.71 -5.07
CA PRO A 143 -3.83 -9.42 -4.74
C PRO A 143 -3.96 -8.10 -3.97
N TRP A 144 -5.12 -7.46 -4.09
CA TRP A 144 -5.36 -6.22 -3.35
C TRP A 144 -6.78 -6.10 -2.83
N GLU A 145 -6.94 -5.26 -1.80
CA GLU A 145 -8.19 -4.75 -1.25
C GLU A 145 -8.26 -3.24 -1.49
N VAL A 146 -9.46 -2.69 -1.53
CA VAL A 146 -9.67 -1.24 -1.66
C VAL A 146 -10.33 -0.71 -0.39
N VAL A 147 -9.79 0.37 0.16
CA VAL A 147 -10.30 1.08 1.34
C VAL A 147 -10.52 2.54 0.94
N SER A 148 -11.78 2.95 0.88
CA SER A 148 -12.20 4.29 0.47
C SER A 148 -12.88 5.07 1.60
N THR A 149 -13.43 4.34 2.58
CA THR A 149 -14.20 4.89 3.71
C THR A 149 -13.86 4.13 5.00
N ASP A 150 -14.30 4.66 6.13
CA ASP A 150 -14.16 3.99 7.43
C ASP A 150 -14.77 2.58 7.46
N ALA A 151 -15.90 2.40 6.76
CA ALA A 151 -16.56 1.11 6.68
C ALA A 151 -15.72 0.02 5.97
N ASP A 152 -14.75 0.43 5.17
CA ASP A 152 -13.86 -0.49 4.45
C ASP A 152 -12.64 -0.93 5.29
N VAL A 153 -12.33 -0.24 6.39
CA VAL A 153 -11.14 -0.52 7.22
C VAL A 153 -11.02 -2.00 7.64
N PRO A 154 -12.10 -2.73 7.95
CA PRO A 154 -12.00 -4.17 8.25
C PRO A 154 -11.40 -5.03 7.14
N ARG A 155 -11.31 -4.52 5.89
CA ARG A 155 -10.64 -5.20 4.77
C ARG A 155 -9.13 -5.33 4.98
N LEU A 156 -8.53 -4.47 5.83
CA LEU A 156 -7.13 -4.66 6.25
C LEU A 156 -6.95 -6.05 6.87
N GLY A 157 -7.82 -6.43 7.80
CA GLY A 157 -7.78 -7.77 8.40
C GLY A 157 -7.93 -8.91 7.38
N ALA A 158 -8.75 -8.69 6.33
CA ALA A 158 -8.86 -9.65 5.23
C ALA A 158 -7.56 -9.73 4.41
N ALA A 159 -6.87 -8.60 4.18
CA ALA A 159 -5.58 -8.57 3.50
C ALA A 159 -4.50 -9.36 4.28
N PHE A 160 -4.44 -9.21 5.61
CA PHE A 160 -3.52 -10.00 6.45
C PHE A 160 -3.80 -11.51 6.34
N ARG A 161 -5.05 -11.94 6.48
CA ARG A 161 -5.40 -13.36 6.33
C ARG A 161 -5.03 -13.89 4.94
N ARG A 162 -5.37 -13.14 3.89
CA ARG A 162 -5.06 -13.51 2.50
C ARG A 162 -3.55 -13.61 2.25
N GLY A 163 -2.77 -12.73 2.85
CA GLY A 163 -1.31 -12.76 2.80
C GLY A 163 -0.76 -14.03 3.45
N GLN A 164 -1.23 -14.33 4.66
CA GLN A 164 -0.81 -15.52 5.42
C GLN A 164 -1.19 -16.83 4.72
N GLU A 165 -2.45 -16.96 4.29
CA GLU A 165 -2.93 -18.15 3.58
C GLU A 165 -2.23 -18.36 2.23
N GLY A 166 -1.94 -17.28 1.52
CA GLY A 166 -1.29 -17.31 0.21
C GLY A 166 0.24 -17.29 0.28
N GLU A 167 0.83 -17.05 1.46
CA GLU A 167 2.28 -16.83 1.64
C GLU A 167 2.82 -15.84 0.59
N ARG A 168 2.18 -14.68 0.50
CA ARG A 168 2.51 -13.65 -0.51
C ARG A 168 2.16 -12.25 -0.05
N PRO A 169 2.79 -11.22 -0.64
CA PRO A 169 2.37 -9.84 -0.42
C PRO A 169 0.92 -9.58 -0.86
N VAL A 170 0.25 -8.69 -0.13
CA VAL A 170 -1.09 -8.17 -0.45
C VAL A 170 -1.06 -6.66 -0.36
N ALA A 171 -1.59 -5.97 -1.36
CA ALA A 171 -1.75 -4.52 -1.32
C ALA A 171 -3.11 -4.13 -0.71
N VAL A 172 -3.15 -3.01 -0.02
CA VAL A 172 -4.39 -2.33 0.40
C VAL A 172 -4.35 -0.92 -0.19
N LEU A 173 -5.21 -0.67 -1.16
CA LEU A 173 -5.30 0.61 -1.86
C LEU A 173 -6.16 1.57 -1.05
N ILE A 174 -5.52 2.59 -0.47
CA ILE A 174 -6.17 3.67 0.25
C ILE A 174 -6.47 4.78 -0.76
N THR A 175 -7.74 4.91 -1.15
CA THR A 175 -8.17 5.77 -2.26
C THR A 175 -8.75 7.11 -1.82
N SER A 176 -8.79 7.37 -0.52
CA SER A 176 -9.19 8.65 0.08
C SER A 176 -8.13 9.13 1.04
N ASP A 177 -8.06 10.45 1.24
CA ASP A 177 -7.15 11.04 2.22
C ASP A 177 -7.47 10.55 3.64
N THR A 178 -6.43 10.39 4.44
CA THR A 178 -6.55 10.07 5.86
C THR A 178 -6.71 11.37 6.66
N VAL A 179 -7.55 11.31 7.69
CA VAL A 179 -7.81 12.42 8.63
C VAL A 179 -7.59 11.97 10.07
N ALA A 180 -7.40 12.94 10.96
CA ALA A 180 -7.20 12.70 12.40
C ALA A 180 -8.42 12.09 13.07
#